data_c08bfd107fb7a2d86d9c822e5e073be5
#
_entry.id   c08bfd107fb7a2d86d9c822e5e073be5
#
_cell.length_a   1.000
_cell.length_b   1.000
_cell.length_c   1.000
_cell.angle_alpha   90.00
_cell.angle_beta   90.00
_cell.angle_gamma   90.00
#
_symmetry.space_group_name_H-M   'P 1'
#
loop_
_entity.id
_entity.type
_entity.pdbx_description
1 polymer ?
#
loop_
_entity_poly.entity_id
_entity_poly.type
_entity_poly.pdbx_seq_one_letter_code
_entity_poly.pdbx_strand_id
1 'polypeptide(L)'
;MLHPTLPLNALRAFEAAARHQNFTRAALELCVSQAALSHQIRGLEDRLGIRLFHRLPRGVALTDEGAALFPVLNESFERISASIARYTGGPAREVLTLGVVGTFATGWLLPRLAAFEAAHPDIELRLQTHNNRIDLAGEGLDLAIRFGDGDWQGQACTAILDAPFAPLCAPALARRLKQPRDLGTVPLLRSYRSDEWPRWLQTAGVSGVEARGPVFDSSLTVAMAAAGGAGVALLPLRMFEQELAEGRLLQPFTTTLELGRYWLTRLRSRAEREPARRFREWLQAQG
;
A
#
# COMPACT_ATOMS: atom_id res chain seq x y z
N MET A 1 3.33 28.81 -22.52
CA MET A 1 2.41 28.66 -23.69
C MET A 1 1.08 28.18 -23.15
N LEU A 2 -0.01 28.92 -23.38
CA LEU A 2 -1.36 28.47 -23.10
C LEU A 2 -1.66 27.24 -23.94
N HIS A 3 -2.28 26.22 -23.36
CA HIS A 3 -2.70 25.01 -24.04
C HIS A 3 -4.12 25.19 -24.64
N PRO A 4 -4.29 25.93 -25.75
CA PRO A 4 -5.62 26.30 -26.28
C PRO A 4 -6.42 25.11 -26.79
N THR A 5 -5.87 23.91 -26.71
CA THR A 5 -6.41 22.71 -27.32
C THR A 5 -6.81 21.63 -26.31
N LEU A 6 -6.71 21.86 -24.99
CA LEU A 6 -7.12 20.86 -24.01
C LEU A 6 -8.65 20.81 -23.88
N PRO A 7 -9.31 19.70 -24.20
CA PRO A 7 -10.77 19.56 -24.11
C PRO A 7 -11.17 19.26 -22.65
N LEU A 8 -11.09 20.26 -21.77
CA LEU A 8 -11.23 20.07 -20.31
C LEU A 8 -12.52 19.36 -19.91
N ASN A 9 -13.64 19.67 -20.57
CA ASN A 9 -14.90 18.99 -20.25
C ASN A 9 -14.88 17.50 -20.64
N ALA A 10 -14.26 17.16 -21.76
CA ALA A 10 -14.11 15.77 -22.18
C ALA A 10 -13.12 15.00 -21.29
N LEU A 11 -12.06 15.67 -20.82
CA LEU A 11 -11.11 15.08 -19.86
C LEU A 11 -11.77 14.85 -18.49
N ARG A 12 -12.62 15.79 -18.01
CA ARG A 12 -13.44 15.60 -16.79
C ARG A 12 -14.43 14.46 -16.95
N ALA A 13 -15.10 14.38 -18.12
CA ALA A 13 -16.03 13.29 -18.40
C ALA A 13 -15.34 11.93 -18.41
N PHE A 14 -14.14 11.85 -18.99
CA PHE A 14 -13.32 10.64 -18.99
C PHE A 14 -12.90 10.26 -17.58
N GLU A 15 -12.36 11.20 -16.78
CA GLU A 15 -11.90 10.94 -15.41
C GLU A 15 -13.04 10.39 -14.54
N ALA A 16 -14.20 11.08 -14.51
CA ALA A 16 -15.35 10.64 -13.74
C ALA A 16 -15.86 9.25 -14.19
N ALA A 17 -15.91 9.01 -15.52
CA ALA A 17 -16.32 7.72 -16.06
C ALA A 17 -15.35 6.59 -15.71
N ALA A 18 -14.05 6.85 -15.68
CA ALA A 18 -13.01 5.92 -15.31
C ALA A 18 -13.09 5.54 -13.81
N ARG A 19 -13.24 6.52 -12.95
CA ARG A 19 -13.36 6.35 -11.50
C ARG A 19 -14.63 5.58 -11.10
N HIS A 20 -15.76 5.87 -11.73
CA HIS A 20 -17.03 5.18 -11.47
C HIS A 20 -17.18 3.85 -12.21
N GLN A 21 -16.41 3.61 -13.26
CA GLN A 21 -16.59 2.50 -14.21
C GLN A 21 -18.04 2.38 -14.71
N ASN A 22 -18.76 3.51 -14.71
CA ASN A 22 -20.17 3.60 -15.03
C ASN A 22 -20.54 4.99 -15.53
N PHE A 23 -21.01 5.07 -16.77
CA PHE A 23 -21.37 6.34 -17.42
C PHE A 23 -22.56 7.04 -16.77
N THR A 24 -23.51 6.29 -16.22
CA THR A 24 -24.70 6.87 -15.56
C THR A 24 -24.29 7.54 -14.26
N ARG A 25 -23.46 6.88 -13.43
CA ARG A 25 -22.95 7.47 -12.17
C ARG A 25 -22.06 8.69 -12.42
N ALA A 26 -21.18 8.61 -13.42
CA ALA A 26 -20.34 9.73 -13.80
C ALA A 26 -21.18 10.94 -14.31
N ALA A 27 -22.22 10.69 -15.08
CA ALA A 27 -23.11 11.73 -15.55
C ALA A 27 -23.88 12.42 -14.41
N LEU A 28 -24.34 11.65 -13.43
CA LEU A 28 -24.97 12.19 -12.21
C LEU A 28 -24.01 13.08 -11.43
N GLU A 29 -22.80 12.65 -11.22
CA GLU A 29 -21.77 13.45 -10.52
C GLU A 29 -21.49 14.77 -11.22
N LEU A 30 -21.36 14.74 -12.56
CA LEU A 30 -21.06 15.93 -13.35
C LEU A 30 -22.30 16.78 -13.67
N CYS A 31 -23.49 16.40 -13.17
CA CYS A 31 -24.76 17.08 -13.43
C CYS A 31 -25.06 17.24 -14.95
N VAL A 32 -24.77 16.20 -15.73
CA VAL A 32 -25.05 16.15 -17.17
C VAL A 32 -25.87 14.91 -17.54
N SER A 33 -26.44 14.87 -18.75
CA SER A 33 -27.07 13.64 -19.23
C SER A 33 -26.02 12.60 -19.62
N GLN A 34 -26.36 11.31 -19.49
CA GLN A 34 -25.49 10.20 -19.93
C GLN A 34 -25.14 10.32 -21.43
N ALA A 35 -26.05 10.83 -22.27
CA ALA A 35 -25.82 11.06 -23.68
C ALA A 35 -24.76 12.14 -23.90
N ALA A 36 -24.81 13.24 -23.15
CA ALA A 36 -23.83 14.32 -23.21
C ALA A 36 -22.43 13.83 -22.77
N LEU A 37 -22.37 13.09 -21.64
CA LEU A 37 -21.13 12.48 -21.16
C LEU A 37 -20.54 11.52 -22.20
N SER A 38 -21.36 10.62 -22.76
CA SER A 38 -20.92 9.69 -23.82
C SER A 38 -20.45 10.41 -25.09
N HIS A 39 -21.06 11.55 -25.43
CA HIS A 39 -20.63 12.37 -26.55
C HIS A 39 -19.26 13.02 -26.30
N GLN A 40 -19.04 13.56 -25.08
CA GLN A 40 -17.75 14.14 -24.70
C GLN A 40 -16.62 13.11 -24.73
N ILE A 41 -16.86 11.90 -24.20
CA ILE A 41 -15.89 10.81 -24.21
C ILE A 41 -15.57 10.38 -25.65
N ARG A 42 -16.58 10.20 -26.52
CA ARG A 42 -16.36 9.88 -27.93
C ARG A 42 -15.52 10.95 -28.63
N GLY A 43 -15.85 12.24 -28.42
CA GLY A 43 -15.07 13.34 -28.98
C GLY A 43 -13.61 13.35 -28.51
N LEU A 44 -13.34 12.90 -27.29
CA LEU A 44 -11.97 12.72 -26.78
C LEU A 44 -11.28 11.55 -27.49
N GLU A 45 -11.93 10.39 -27.58
CA GLU A 45 -11.42 9.21 -28.27
C GLU A 45 -11.11 9.51 -29.75
N ASP A 46 -12.04 10.17 -30.44
CA ASP A 46 -11.87 10.55 -31.87
C ASP A 46 -10.68 11.52 -32.06
N ARG A 47 -10.51 12.46 -31.13
CA ARG A 47 -9.39 13.41 -31.15
C ARG A 47 -8.04 12.76 -30.89
N LEU A 48 -8.00 11.75 -30.00
CA LEU A 48 -6.78 11.01 -29.67
C LEU A 48 -6.51 9.87 -30.68
N GLY A 49 -7.50 9.48 -31.47
CA GLY A 49 -7.41 8.36 -32.40
C GLY A 49 -7.35 6.99 -31.72
N ILE A 50 -7.75 6.92 -30.43
CA ILE A 50 -7.70 5.69 -29.60
C ILE A 50 -9.02 5.50 -28.85
N ARG A 51 -9.30 4.26 -28.44
CA ARG A 51 -10.39 3.96 -27.51
C ARG A 51 -9.86 4.01 -26.08
N LEU A 52 -10.64 4.62 -25.19
CA LEU A 52 -10.32 4.72 -23.76
C LEU A 52 -11.16 3.77 -22.90
N PHE A 53 -12.28 3.28 -23.45
CA PHE A 53 -13.18 2.35 -22.78
C PHE A 53 -13.57 1.17 -23.64
N HIS A 54 -13.63 -0.02 -23.01
CA HIS A 54 -14.40 -1.17 -23.47
C HIS A 54 -15.83 -1.06 -22.95
N ARG A 55 -16.81 -1.28 -23.83
CA ARG A 55 -18.22 -1.37 -23.41
C ARG A 55 -18.52 -2.78 -22.94
N LEU A 56 -19.05 -2.89 -21.72
CA LEU A 56 -19.46 -4.16 -21.12
C LEU A 56 -21.00 -4.21 -21.02
N PRO A 57 -21.61 -5.39 -20.89
CA PRO A 57 -23.05 -5.52 -20.65
C PRO A 57 -23.54 -4.78 -19.39
N ARG A 58 -22.67 -4.61 -18.40
CA ARG A 58 -22.96 -3.87 -17.16
C ARG A 58 -21.83 -2.88 -16.87
N GLY A 59 -21.82 -1.72 -17.56
CA GLY A 59 -20.85 -0.67 -17.30
C GLY A 59 -19.76 -0.54 -18.40
N VAL A 60 -18.62 -0.03 -18.01
CA VAL A 60 -17.45 0.19 -18.86
C VAL A 60 -16.18 -0.23 -18.13
N ALA A 61 -15.17 -0.68 -18.88
CA ALA A 61 -13.82 -0.92 -18.35
C ALA A 61 -12.83 -0.05 -19.16
N LEU A 62 -11.74 0.34 -18.54
CA LEU A 62 -10.66 1.05 -19.25
C LEU A 62 -9.95 0.11 -20.23
N THR A 63 -9.52 0.67 -21.37
CA THR A 63 -8.48 0.08 -22.22
C THR A 63 -7.10 0.28 -21.57
N ASP A 64 -6.04 -0.30 -22.13
CA ASP A 64 -4.67 -0.08 -21.65
C ASP A 64 -4.28 1.41 -21.78
N GLU A 65 -4.70 2.08 -22.85
CA GLU A 65 -4.50 3.52 -23.06
C GLU A 65 -5.30 4.34 -22.02
N GLY A 66 -6.54 3.93 -21.75
CA GLY A 66 -7.37 4.55 -20.72
C GLY A 66 -6.76 4.38 -19.33
N ALA A 67 -6.25 3.20 -19.02
CA ALA A 67 -5.58 2.90 -17.75
C ALA A 67 -4.27 3.71 -17.58
N ALA A 68 -3.54 3.97 -18.68
CA ALA A 68 -2.35 4.82 -18.65
C ALA A 68 -2.69 6.32 -18.49
N LEU A 69 -3.79 6.79 -19.07
CA LEU A 69 -4.20 8.20 -19.03
C LEU A 69 -4.88 8.59 -17.70
N PHE A 70 -5.65 7.67 -17.11
CA PHE A 70 -6.48 7.96 -15.93
C PHE A 70 -5.69 8.49 -14.73
N PRO A 71 -4.58 7.88 -14.27
CA PRO A 71 -3.85 8.36 -13.10
C PRO A 71 -3.32 9.79 -13.28
N VAL A 72 -2.85 10.12 -14.49
CA VAL A 72 -2.32 11.45 -14.81
C VAL A 72 -3.40 12.52 -14.71
N LEU A 73 -4.61 12.24 -15.23
CA LEU A 73 -5.72 13.18 -15.17
C LEU A 73 -6.29 13.32 -13.78
N ASN A 74 -6.47 12.21 -13.07
CA ASN A 74 -6.97 12.22 -11.68
C ASN A 74 -6.06 13.07 -10.79
N GLU A 75 -4.74 12.84 -10.81
CA GLU A 75 -3.77 13.65 -10.07
C GLU A 75 -3.83 15.13 -10.47
N SER A 76 -3.92 15.41 -11.79
CA SER A 76 -3.96 16.79 -12.28
C SER A 76 -5.20 17.53 -11.80
N PHE A 77 -6.38 16.92 -11.87
CA PHE A 77 -7.62 17.54 -11.39
C PHE A 77 -7.65 17.70 -9.88
N GLU A 78 -7.13 16.76 -9.10
CA GLU A 78 -6.98 16.92 -7.65
C GLU A 78 -6.06 18.10 -7.30
N ARG A 79 -4.93 18.27 -8.00
CA ARG A 79 -4.03 19.41 -7.82
C ARG A 79 -4.69 20.74 -8.17
N ILE A 80 -5.47 20.80 -9.23
CA ILE A 80 -6.24 21.97 -9.63
C ILE A 80 -7.27 22.29 -8.54
N SER A 81 -8.02 21.31 -8.08
CA SER A 81 -9.04 21.46 -7.03
C SER A 81 -8.45 21.93 -5.72
N ALA A 82 -7.33 21.37 -5.28
CA ALA A 82 -6.60 21.82 -4.10
C ALA A 82 -6.11 23.26 -4.21
N SER A 83 -5.64 23.66 -5.42
CA SER A 83 -5.25 25.07 -5.65
C SER A 83 -6.43 26.02 -5.55
N ILE A 84 -7.59 25.67 -6.11
CA ILE A 84 -8.81 26.50 -6.08
C ILE A 84 -9.34 26.61 -4.63
N ALA A 85 -9.32 25.51 -3.87
CA ALA A 85 -9.78 25.48 -2.47
C ALA A 85 -9.06 26.50 -1.58
N ARG A 86 -7.79 26.82 -1.87
CA ARG A 86 -7.04 27.89 -1.15
C ARG A 86 -7.65 29.29 -1.30
N TYR A 87 -8.36 29.53 -2.40
CA TYR A 87 -9.00 30.83 -2.69
C TYR A 87 -10.46 30.89 -2.25
N THR A 88 -11.12 29.74 -2.01
CA THR A 88 -12.53 29.69 -1.66
C THR A 88 -12.79 29.62 -0.14
N GLY A 89 -11.73 29.81 0.69
CA GLY A 89 -11.85 29.91 2.14
C GLY A 89 -12.20 28.62 2.88
N GLY A 90 -12.18 27.49 2.20
CA GLY A 90 -12.19 26.19 2.85
C GLY A 90 -10.83 25.85 3.43
N PRO A 91 -10.71 25.07 4.51
CA PRO A 91 -9.43 24.55 4.96
C PRO A 91 -8.85 23.71 3.81
N ALA A 92 -7.92 24.31 3.06
CA ALA A 92 -7.23 23.65 1.96
C ALA A 92 -6.34 22.55 2.55
N ARG A 93 -6.88 21.34 2.73
CA ARG A 93 -6.08 20.18 3.08
C ARG A 93 -5.29 19.74 1.85
N GLU A 94 -3.99 19.65 2.01
CA GLU A 94 -3.14 19.09 0.98
C GLU A 94 -3.25 17.56 1.03
N VAL A 95 -3.67 16.93 -0.07
CA VAL A 95 -3.78 15.47 -0.13
C VAL A 95 -2.40 14.85 -0.26
N LEU A 96 -2.11 13.88 0.59
CA LEU A 96 -0.94 13.00 0.53
C LEU A 96 -1.42 11.55 0.35
N THR A 97 -1.10 10.94 -0.79
CA THR A 97 -1.46 9.56 -1.08
C THR A 97 -0.29 8.63 -0.80
N LEU A 98 -0.47 7.72 0.13
CA LEU A 98 0.55 6.79 0.60
C LEU A 98 0.15 5.34 0.31
N GLY A 99 0.96 4.65 -0.50
CA GLY A 99 0.93 3.19 -0.59
C GLY A 99 1.70 2.58 0.57
N VAL A 100 1.14 1.59 1.25
CA VAL A 100 1.81 1.02 2.43
C VAL A 100 1.59 -0.49 2.50
N VAL A 101 2.66 -1.26 2.80
CA VAL A 101 2.52 -2.68 3.06
C VAL A 101 1.65 -2.89 4.30
N GLY A 102 0.59 -3.72 4.16
CA GLY A 102 -0.46 -3.87 5.17
C GLY A 102 0.05 -4.15 6.58
N THR A 103 1.11 -4.94 6.70
CA THR A 103 1.73 -5.26 7.99
C THR A 103 2.28 -4.01 8.70
N PHE A 104 2.97 -3.11 7.97
CA PHE A 104 3.46 -1.85 8.52
C PHE A 104 2.30 -0.89 8.83
N ALA A 105 1.31 -0.84 7.95
CA ALA A 105 0.13 0.00 8.16
C ALA A 105 -0.52 -0.33 9.51
N THR A 106 -0.84 -1.60 9.74
CA THR A 106 -1.59 -2.04 10.93
C THR A 106 -0.73 -2.03 12.19
N GLY A 107 0.49 -2.57 12.11
CA GLY A 107 1.30 -2.78 13.30
C GLY A 107 2.08 -1.54 13.76
N TRP A 108 2.33 -0.58 12.86
CA TRP A 108 3.18 0.56 13.20
C TRP A 108 2.53 1.92 12.91
N LEU A 109 1.96 2.12 11.71
CA LEU A 109 1.50 3.43 11.27
C LEU A 109 0.17 3.84 11.93
N LEU A 110 -0.85 2.98 11.86
CA LEU A 110 -2.18 3.29 12.40
C LEU A 110 -2.18 3.66 13.88
N PRO A 111 -1.42 2.99 14.78
CA PRO A 111 -1.33 3.41 16.18
C PRO A 111 -0.77 4.82 16.40
N ARG A 112 -0.03 5.35 15.41
CA ARG A 112 0.64 6.66 15.46
C ARG A 112 -0.05 7.73 14.61
N LEU A 113 -1.07 7.34 13.84
CA LEU A 113 -1.71 8.20 12.85
C LEU A 113 -2.33 9.46 13.46
N ALA A 114 -3.00 9.32 14.62
CA ALA A 114 -3.60 10.46 15.31
C ALA A 114 -2.57 11.54 15.70
N ALA A 115 -1.33 11.15 16.03
CA ALA A 115 -0.26 12.10 16.32
C ALA A 115 0.21 12.85 15.06
N PHE A 116 0.23 12.17 13.91
CA PHE A 116 0.50 12.81 12.62
C PHE A 116 -0.59 13.83 12.26
N GLU A 117 -1.85 13.44 12.35
CA GLU A 117 -3.00 14.31 12.03
C GLU A 117 -3.07 15.54 12.94
N ALA A 118 -2.77 15.37 14.23
CA ALA A 118 -2.71 16.48 15.18
C ALA A 118 -1.56 17.46 14.87
N ALA A 119 -0.39 16.96 14.42
CA ALA A 119 0.75 17.78 14.06
C ALA A 119 0.59 18.45 12.68
N HIS A 120 -0.22 17.87 11.79
CA HIS A 120 -0.40 18.30 10.40
C HIS A 120 -1.87 18.32 9.98
N PRO A 121 -2.72 19.16 10.62
CA PRO A 121 -4.17 19.19 10.37
C PRO A 121 -4.54 19.68 8.97
N ASP A 122 -3.61 20.27 8.27
CA ASP A 122 -3.71 20.75 6.89
C ASP A 122 -3.38 19.65 5.85
N ILE A 123 -2.97 18.45 6.29
CA ILE A 123 -2.70 17.32 5.40
C ILE A 123 -3.84 16.30 5.51
N GLU A 124 -4.47 15.95 4.38
CA GLU A 124 -5.37 14.81 4.26
C GLU A 124 -4.56 13.59 3.80
N LEU A 125 -4.34 12.64 4.71
CA LEU A 125 -3.61 11.42 4.38
C LEU A 125 -4.56 10.36 3.82
N ARG A 126 -4.28 9.88 2.61
CA ARG A 126 -4.98 8.77 1.96
C ARG A 126 -4.08 7.55 1.94
N LEU A 127 -4.51 6.47 2.59
CA LEU A 127 -3.76 5.23 2.70
C LEU A 127 -4.32 4.16 1.76
N GLN A 128 -3.43 3.53 1.00
CA GLN A 128 -3.74 2.35 0.19
C GLN A 128 -2.84 1.20 0.66
N THR A 129 -3.46 0.09 1.09
CA THR A 129 -2.70 -1.07 1.58
C THR A 129 -2.40 -2.05 0.45
N HIS A 130 -1.18 -2.57 0.44
CA HIS A 130 -0.66 -3.49 -0.59
C HIS A 130 0.11 -4.66 0.02
N ASN A 131 0.22 -5.76 -0.74
CA ASN A 131 1.07 -6.89 -0.41
C ASN A 131 2.52 -6.71 -0.95
N ASN A 132 3.14 -5.57 -0.64
CA ASN A 132 4.50 -5.19 -1.03
C ASN A 132 4.74 -5.07 -2.56
N ARG A 133 3.68 -5.12 -3.37
CA ARG A 133 3.69 -4.86 -4.82
C ARG A 133 2.98 -3.54 -5.06
N ILE A 134 3.77 -2.46 -5.11
CA ILE A 134 3.26 -1.09 -5.21
C ILE A 134 3.82 -0.47 -6.48
N ASP A 135 2.95 0.05 -7.32
CA ASP A 135 3.29 0.84 -8.49
C ASP A 135 3.03 2.33 -8.21
N LEU A 136 4.07 3.03 -7.74
CA LEU A 136 4.01 4.45 -7.42
C LEU A 136 3.52 5.32 -8.59
N ALA A 137 3.90 4.96 -9.82
CA ALA A 137 3.55 5.75 -10.99
C ALA A 137 2.13 5.46 -11.48
N GLY A 138 1.81 4.18 -11.64
CA GLY A 138 0.52 3.73 -12.17
C GLY A 138 -0.64 3.98 -11.22
N GLU A 139 -0.39 3.97 -9.91
CA GLU A 139 -1.41 4.21 -8.87
C GLU A 139 -1.48 5.67 -8.42
N GLY A 140 -0.64 6.57 -8.96
CA GLY A 140 -0.64 8.00 -8.63
C GLY A 140 -0.22 8.31 -7.18
N LEU A 141 0.60 7.45 -6.57
CA LEU A 141 1.03 7.62 -5.18
C LEU A 141 2.16 8.65 -5.06
N ASP A 142 2.09 9.45 -4.00
CA ASP A 142 3.18 10.38 -3.64
C ASP A 142 4.36 9.64 -3.02
N LEU A 143 4.05 8.72 -2.10
CA LEU A 143 5.01 7.94 -1.33
C LEU A 143 4.56 6.48 -1.25
N ALA A 144 5.52 5.57 -0.99
CA ALA A 144 5.17 4.21 -0.58
C ALA A 144 6.07 3.71 0.55
N ILE A 145 5.49 2.95 1.48
CA ILE A 145 6.25 2.20 2.49
C ILE A 145 6.27 0.73 2.09
N ARG A 146 7.49 0.21 1.91
CA ARG A 146 7.76 -1.13 1.39
C ARG A 146 8.74 -1.87 2.31
N PHE A 147 8.70 -3.19 2.23
CA PHE A 147 9.65 -4.06 2.91
C PHE A 147 10.61 -4.68 1.88
N GLY A 148 11.91 -4.66 2.16
CA GLY A 148 12.93 -5.25 1.29
C GLY A 148 14.34 -4.76 1.58
N ASP A 149 15.18 -4.82 0.58
CA ASP A 149 16.59 -4.45 0.59
C ASP A 149 16.88 -2.97 0.28
N GLY A 150 15.89 -2.25 -0.23
CA GLY A 150 16.01 -0.83 -0.58
C GLY A 150 16.38 -0.58 -2.04
N ASP A 151 16.43 -1.62 -2.88
CA ASP A 151 16.77 -1.49 -4.31
C ASP A 151 15.51 -1.57 -5.18
N TRP A 152 14.88 -0.42 -5.43
CA TRP A 152 13.80 -0.26 -6.41
C TRP A 152 14.23 0.73 -7.48
N GLN A 153 14.33 0.24 -8.72
CA GLN A 153 14.75 1.07 -9.86
C GLN A 153 13.89 2.33 -10.02
N GLY A 154 14.54 3.46 -10.28
CA GLY A 154 13.87 4.75 -10.48
C GLY A 154 13.29 5.39 -9.22
N GLN A 155 13.46 4.76 -8.04
CA GLN A 155 12.95 5.28 -6.78
C GLN A 155 14.07 5.81 -5.88
N ALA A 156 13.76 6.85 -5.10
CA ALA A 156 14.56 7.28 -3.97
C ALA A 156 14.05 6.54 -2.74
N CYS A 157 14.95 5.89 -2.00
CA CYS A 157 14.63 5.05 -0.86
C CYS A 157 15.24 5.64 0.40
N THR A 158 14.43 5.79 1.45
CA THR A 158 14.85 6.23 2.78
C THR A 158 14.55 5.11 3.77
N ALA A 159 15.55 4.60 4.47
CA ALA A 159 15.36 3.58 5.50
C ALA A 159 14.51 4.17 6.65
N ILE A 160 13.53 3.38 7.12
CA ILE A 160 12.63 3.79 8.21
C ILE A 160 12.90 2.95 9.45
N LEU A 161 12.80 1.62 9.31
CA LEU A 161 12.75 0.74 10.47
C LEU A 161 13.35 -0.63 10.13
N ASP A 162 14.21 -1.12 11.02
CA ASP A 162 14.67 -2.50 10.98
C ASP A 162 13.54 -3.45 11.38
N ALA A 163 13.54 -4.63 10.80
CA ALA A 163 12.47 -5.59 10.96
C ALA A 163 13.04 -6.99 11.27
N PRO A 164 13.55 -7.23 12.50
CA PRO A 164 13.96 -8.55 12.91
C PRO A 164 12.76 -9.50 12.95
N PHE A 165 12.90 -10.64 12.27
CA PHE A 165 11.88 -11.68 12.20
C PHE A 165 12.17 -12.76 13.27
N ALA A 166 11.11 -13.23 13.91
CA ALA A 166 11.17 -14.37 14.83
C ALA A 166 9.94 -15.28 14.67
N PRO A 167 10.04 -16.55 15.08
CA PRO A 167 8.89 -17.42 15.22
C PRO A 167 7.92 -16.88 16.28
N LEU A 168 6.65 -16.74 15.88
CA LEU A 168 5.55 -16.34 16.75
C LEU A 168 4.42 -17.36 16.62
N CYS A 169 3.75 -17.66 17.74
CA CYS A 169 2.62 -18.57 17.76
C CYS A 169 1.69 -18.32 18.96
N ALA A 170 0.53 -18.96 18.95
CA ALA A 170 -0.39 -18.93 20.09
C ALA A 170 0.24 -19.51 21.37
N PRO A 171 -0.16 -19.05 22.57
CA PRO A 171 0.39 -19.48 23.88
C PRO A 171 0.32 -20.98 24.09
N ALA A 172 -0.76 -21.64 23.65
CA ALA A 172 -0.91 -23.09 23.79
C ALA A 172 0.17 -23.86 23.03
N LEU A 173 0.56 -23.35 21.85
CA LEU A 173 1.59 -23.96 21.02
C LEU A 173 2.99 -23.64 21.55
N ALA A 174 3.23 -22.40 21.99
CA ALA A 174 4.51 -21.98 22.55
C ALA A 174 4.95 -22.84 23.76
N ARG A 175 4.01 -23.26 24.59
CA ARG A 175 4.29 -24.15 25.74
C ARG A 175 4.89 -25.51 25.36
N ARG A 176 4.63 -25.97 24.14
CA ARG A 176 5.13 -27.26 23.62
C ARG A 176 6.50 -27.14 22.95
N LEU A 177 6.92 -25.92 22.60
CA LEU A 177 8.17 -25.64 21.91
C LEU A 177 9.26 -25.28 22.94
N LYS A 178 10.18 -26.18 23.20
CA LYS A 178 11.27 -25.98 24.19
C LYS A 178 12.60 -25.61 23.50
N GLN A 179 12.79 -26.03 22.30
CA GLN A 179 14.00 -25.81 21.52
C GLN A 179 13.65 -25.69 20.03
N PRO A 180 14.46 -25.01 19.22
CA PRO A 180 14.14 -24.75 17.81
C PRO A 180 13.86 -25.99 16.97
N ARG A 181 14.46 -27.16 17.26
CA ARG A 181 14.16 -28.43 16.57
C ARG A 181 12.72 -28.91 16.73
N ASP A 182 12.02 -28.47 17.76
CA ASP A 182 10.62 -28.86 18.02
C ASP A 182 9.68 -28.30 16.94
N LEU A 183 10.13 -27.30 16.17
CA LEU A 183 9.43 -26.78 15.00
C LEU A 183 9.12 -27.85 13.93
N GLY A 184 9.91 -28.93 13.87
CA GLY A 184 9.62 -30.06 13.01
C GLY A 184 8.35 -30.86 13.33
N THR A 185 7.75 -30.61 14.53
CA THR A 185 6.55 -31.31 14.99
C THR A 185 5.25 -30.52 14.81
N VAL A 186 5.33 -29.31 14.27
CA VAL A 186 4.20 -28.38 14.13
C VAL A 186 4.14 -27.78 12.73
N PRO A 187 2.97 -27.34 12.26
CA PRO A 187 2.87 -26.62 11.00
C PRO A 187 3.67 -25.32 11.04
N LEU A 188 4.52 -25.07 10.03
CA LEU A 188 5.19 -23.81 9.82
C LEU A 188 4.42 -23.01 8.77
N LEU A 189 3.79 -21.92 9.20
CA LEU A 189 3.03 -21.03 8.32
C LEU A 189 4.02 -20.26 7.45
N ARG A 190 3.81 -20.28 6.14
CA ARG A 190 4.76 -19.78 5.16
C ARG A 190 4.22 -18.53 4.45
N SER A 191 5.11 -17.66 4.07
CA SER A 191 4.86 -16.61 3.09
C SER A 191 5.28 -17.05 1.69
N TYR A 192 5.04 -16.23 0.67
CA TYR A 192 5.58 -16.47 -0.67
C TYR A 192 7.12 -16.36 -0.75
N ARG A 193 7.77 -15.86 0.28
CA ARG A 193 9.23 -15.89 0.41
C ARG A 193 9.66 -17.27 0.89
N SER A 194 10.03 -18.11 -0.02
CA SER A 194 10.30 -19.54 0.26
C SER A 194 11.55 -19.78 1.09
N ASP A 195 12.45 -18.81 1.20
CA ASP A 195 13.74 -18.90 1.88
C ASP A 195 13.73 -18.45 3.34
N GLU A 196 12.64 -17.84 3.83
CA GLU A 196 12.56 -17.29 5.21
C GLU A 196 12.80 -18.35 6.28
N TRP A 197 12.04 -19.45 6.25
CA TRP A 197 12.18 -20.54 7.20
C TRP A 197 13.51 -21.28 7.09
N PRO A 198 14.00 -21.67 5.91
CA PRO A 198 15.32 -22.27 5.76
C PRO A 198 16.43 -21.40 6.36
N ARG A 199 16.41 -20.09 6.12
CA ARG A 199 17.41 -19.16 6.67
C ARG A 199 17.30 -19.05 8.18
N TRP A 200 16.08 -18.96 8.73
CA TRP A 200 15.90 -18.90 10.19
C TRP A 200 16.38 -20.18 10.87
N LEU A 201 16.01 -21.35 10.35
CA LEU A 201 16.44 -22.65 10.88
C LEU A 201 17.98 -22.79 10.85
N GLN A 202 18.61 -22.35 9.79
CA GLN A 202 20.07 -22.30 9.69
C GLN A 202 20.68 -21.38 10.77
N THR A 203 20.11 -20.17 10.95
CA THR A 203 20.57 -19.23 12.00
C THR A 203 20.39 -19.80 13.41
N ALA A 204 19.33 -20.59 13.61
CA ALA A 204 19.06 -21.27 14.88
C ALA A 204 19.89 -22.59 15.07
N GLY A 205 20.75 -22.94 14.11
CA GLY A 205 21.56 -24.16 14.18
C GLY A 205 20.74 -25.46 14.02
N VAL A 206 19.58 -25.41 13.34
CA VAL A 206 18.70 -26.56 13.15
C VAL A 206 18.81 -27.10 11.76
N SER A 207 19.07 -28.41 11.63
CA SER A 207 19.08 -29.13 10.37
C SER A 207 17.99 -30.21 10.36
N GLY A 208 17.54 -30.62 9.16
CA GLY A 208 16.57 -31.72 8.99
C GLY A 208 15.11 -31.36 9.27
N VAL A 209 14.82 -30.10 9.55
CA VAL A 209 13.44 -29.60 9.68
C VAL A 209 13.03 -28.96 8.36
N GLU A 210 11.97 -29.48 7.76
CA GLU A 210 11.37 -28.88 6.56
C GLU A 210 10.20 -27.95 6.94
N ALA A 211 10.13 -26.81 6.31
CA ALA A 211 9.01 -25.89 6.48
C ALA A 211 7.77 -26.41 5.75
N ARG A 212 6.90 -27.12 6.46
CA ARG A 212 5.64 -27.67 5.96
C ARG A 212 4.45 -26.95 6.58
N GLY A 213 3.55 -26.45 5.74
CA GLY A 213 2.34 -25.73 6.17
C GLY A 213 1.73 -24.92 5.06
N PRO A 214 0.60 -24.25 5.29
CA PRO A 214 -0.06 -23.40 4.32
C PRO A 214 0.79 -22.19 3.96
N VAL A 215 0.58 -21.65 2.75
CA VAL A 215 1.25 -20.47 2.21
C VAL A 215 0.26 -19.33 2.12
N PHE A 216 0.66 -18.15 2.56
CA PHE A 216 -0.15 -16.94 2.58
C PHE A 216 0.56 -15.81 1.83
N ASP A 217 -0.19 -14.87 1.33
CA ASP A 217 0.31 -13.68 0.64
C ASP A 217 0.54 -12.47 1.56
N SER A 218 0.05 -12.52 2.80
CA SER A 218 0.10 -11.42 3.76
C SER A 218 0.56 -11.88 5.14
N SER A 219 1.55 -11.19 5.71
CA SER A 219 2.02 -11.43 7.08
C SER A 219 0.92 -11.19 8.13
N LEU A 220 -0.07 -10.33 7.86
CA LEU A 220 -1.23 -10.15 8.74
C LEU A 220 -2.07 -11.42 8.80
N THR A 221 -2.38 -12.02 7.66
CA THR A 221 -3.15 -13.28 7.60
C THR A 221 -2.37 -14.42 8.25
N VAL A 222 -1.05 -14.48 8.03
CA VAL A 222 -0.17 -15.46 8.70
C VAL A 222 -0.23 -15.29 10.22
N ALA A 223 -0.16 -14.05 10.72
CA ALA A 223 -0.21 -13.74 12.16
C ALA A 223 -1.57 -14.12 12.78
N MET A 224 -2.66 -13.83 12.08
CA MET A 224 -4.00 -14.23 12.52
C MET A 224 -4.13 -15.76 12.63
N ALA A 225 -3.62 -16.49 11.63
CA ALA A 225 -3.60 -17.95 11.66
C ALA A 225 -2.74 -18.49 12.81
N ALA A 226 -1.57 -17.87 13.06
CA ALA A 226 -0.70 -18.24 14.18
C ALA A 226 -1.35 -17.99 15.54
N ALA A 227 -2.00 -16.82 15.73
CA ALA A 227 -2.74 -16.49 16.95
C ALA A 227 -3.93 -17.44 17.18
N GLY A 228 -4.57 -17.90 16.10
CA GLY A 228 -5.61 -18.92 16.12
C GLY A 228 -5.11 -20.36 16.37
N GLY A 229 -3.79 -20.56 16.53
CA GLY A 229 -3.20 -21.87 16.84
C GLY A 229 -2.96 -22.78 15.62
N ALA A 230 -3.07 -22.28 14.40
CA ALA A 230 -2.89 -23.06 13.17
C ALA A 230 -1.42 -23.50 12.93
N GLY A 231 -0.46 -22.88 13.63
CA GLY A 231 0.96 -23.18 13.50
C GLY A 231 1.86 -22.08 14.02
N VAL A 232 3.12 -22.13 13.65
CA VAL A 232 4.14 -21.13 13.96
C VAL A 232 4.39 -20.27 12.73
N ALA A 233 4.38 -18.96 12.91
CA ALA A 233 4.65 -17.98 11.85
C ALA A 233 6.02 -17.33 12.06
N LEU A 234 6.74 -17.03 10.98
CA LEU A 234 7.94 -16.20 11.04
C LEU A 234 7.54 -14.76 10.70
N LEU A 235 7.58 -13.86 11.68
CA LEU A 235 6.99 -12.53 11.60
C LEU A 235 7.95 -11.43 12.06
N PRO A 236 7.85 -10.20 11.49
CA PRO A 236 8.63 -9.06 11.92
C PRO A 236 8.14 -8.57 13.29
N LEU A 237 8.97 -8.70 14.34
CA LEU A 237 8.59 -8.47 15.74
C LEU A 237 7.95 -7.09 15.96
N ARG A 238 8.55 -6.04 15.41
CA ARG A 238 8.09 -4.65 15.60
C ARG A 238 6.69 -4.36 15.06
N MET A 239 6.17 -5.22 14.17
CA MET A 239 4.83 -5.06 13.61
C MET A 239 3.76 -5.77 14.44
N PHE A 240 4.15 -6.58 15.43
CA PHE A 240 3.27 -7.39 16.25
C PHE A 240 3.53 -7.18 17.75
N GLU A 241 4.08 -6.00 18.12
CA GLU A 241 4.35 -5.63 19.51
C GLU A 241 3.08 -5.64 20.37
N GLN A 242 1.95 -5.24 19.79
CA GLN A 242 0.67 -5.25 20.49
C GLN A 242 0.21 -6.68 20.78
N GLU A 243 0.25 -7.58 19.78
CA GLU A 243 -0.12 -8.99 19.95
C GLU A 243 0.78 -9.70 20.96
N LEU A 244 2.05 -9.34 20.99
CA LEU A 244 3.02 -9.84 21.97
C LEU A 244 2.71 -9.31 23.38
N ALA A 245 2.45 -8.01 23.52
CA ALA A 245 2.13 -7.39 24.81
C ALA A 245 0.81 -7.91 25.41
N GLU A 246 -0.19 -8.16 24.56
CA GLU A 246 -1.48 -8.73 24.95
C GLU A 246 -1.43 -10.26 25.14
N GLY A 247 -0.31 -10.90 24.83
CA GLY A 247 -0.14 -12.35 24.96
C GLY A 247 -0.96 -13.16 23.96
N ARG A 248 -1.46 -12.56 22.87
CA ARG A 248 -2.13 -13.28 21.75
C ARG A 248 -1.13 -14.08 20.95
N LEU A 249 0.07 -13.56 20.79
CA LEU A 249 1.23 -14.22 20.22
C LEU A 249 2.34 -14.29 21.26
N LEU A 250 3.12 -15.37 21.25
CA LEU A 250 4.33 -15.52 22.04
C LEU A 250 5.50 -15.83 21.10
N GLN A 251 6.68 -15.35 21.48
CA GLN A 251 7.95 -15.68 20.85
C GLN A 251 8.60 -16.85 21.61
N PRO A 252 8.56 -18.08 21.09
CA PRO A 252 9.11 -19.24 21.81
C PRO A 252 10.64 -19.27 21.86
N PHE A 253 11.32 -18.57 20.95
CA PHE A 253 12.78 -18.56 20.82
C PHE A 253 13.32 -17.13 20.65
N THR A 254 14.47 -16.83 21.24
CA THR A 254 15.11 -15.52 21.19
C THR A 254 15.84 -15.25 19.87
N THR A 255 16.12 -16.30 19.07
CA THR A 255 16.79 -16.17 17.77
C THR A 255 15.96 -15.33 16.81
N THR A 256 16.57 -14.31 16.25
CA THR A 256 15.99 -13.45 15.20
C THR A 256 16.74 -13.58 13.88
N LEU A 257 16.09 -13.19 12.79
CA LEU A 257 16.64 -13.19 11.45
C LEU A 257 16.38 -11.85 10.76
N GLU A 258 17.41 -11.27 10.22
CA GLU A 258 17.30 -10.07 9.36
C GLU A 258 16.97 -10.50 7.92
N LEU A 259 15.77 -10.16 7.46
CA LEU A 259 15.29 -10.45 6.09
C LEU A 259 15.23 -9.20 5.21
N GLY A 260 15.34 -8.03 5.82
CA GLY A 260 15.21 -6.72 5.19
C GLY A 260 14.75 -5.70 6.21
N ARG A 261 14.40 -4.52 5.71
CA ARG A 261 13.85 -3.43 6.52
C ARG A 261 12.70 -2.73 5.84
N TYR A 262 12.02 -1.85 6.54
CA TYR A 262 11.02 -0.97 5.94
C TYR A 262 11.66 0.29 5.37
N TRP A 263 11.18 0.67 4.18
CA TRP A 263 11.68 1.80 3.42
C TRP A 263 10.54 2.71 3.00
N LEU A 264 10.74 4.00 3.13
CA LEU A 264 9.93 4.99 2.44
C LEU A 264 10.51 5.21 1.05
N THR A 265 9.66 5.08 0.02
CA THR A 265 10.08 5.23 -1.37
C THR A 265 9.24 6.28 -2.09
N ARG A 266 9.86 6.98 -3.04
CA ARG A 266 9.21 7.93 -3.96
C ARG A 266 9.86 7.86 -5.33
N LEU A 267 9.18 8.32 -6.34
CA LEU A 267 9.77 8.43 -7.68
C LEU A 267 10.87 9.49 -7.70
N ARG A 268 12.05 9.13 -8.24
CA ARG A 268 13.15 10.11 -8.45
C ARG A 268 12.80 11.16 -9.49
N SER A 269 11.95 10.81 -10.45
CA SER A 269 11.51 11.68 -11.53
C SER A 269 10.53 12.78 -11.09
N ARG A 270 9.94 12.67 -9.87
CA ARG A 270 9.02 13.66 -9.32
C ARG A 270 9.71 14.45 -8.19
N ALA A 271 9.55 15.77 -8.18
CA ALA A 271 9.96 16.60 -7.04
C ALA A 271 9.15 16.20 -5.79
N GLU A 272 9.81 16.14 -4.65
CA GLU A 272 9.13 15.86 -3.38
C GLU A 272 8.21 17.04 -3.03
N ARG A 273 6.92 16.76 -2.90
CA ARG A 273 5.92 17.76 -2.49
C ARG A 273 6.03 18.03 -0.99
N GLU A 274 5.57 19.20 -0.58
CA GLU A 274 5.64 19.63 0.83
C GLU A 274 4.95 18.64 1.81
N PRO A 275 3.73 18.12 1.55
CA PRO A 275 3.11 17.09 2.41
C PRO A 275 3.94 15.83 2.52
N ALA A 276 4.56 15.40 1.42
CA ALA A 276 5.40 14.21 1.38
C ALA A 276 6.68 14.40 2.21
N ARG A 277 7.32 15.60 2.12
CA ARG A 277 8.49 15.95 2.92
C ARG A 277 8.16 15.95 4.41
N ARG A 278 7.05 16.61 4.81
CA ARG A 278 6.60 16.68 6.21
C ARG A 278 6.27 15.31 6.78
N PHE A 279 5.62 14.44 5.99
CA PHE A 279 5.35 13.06 6.41
C PHE A 279 6.65 12.26 6.58
N ARG A 280 7.60 12.39 5.66
CA ARG A 280 8.91 11.71 5.77
C ARG A 280 9.67 12.15 7.01
N GLU A 281 9.72 13.45 7.29
CA GLU A 281 10.39 14.02 8.47
C GLU A 281 9.72 13.54 9.77
N TRP A 282 8.38 13.55 9.81
CA TRP A 282 7.63 13.02 10.94
C TRP A 282 7.91 11.52 11.14
N LEU A 283 7.91 10.74 10.06
CA LEU A 283 8.15 9.30 10.11
C LEU A 283 9.56 8.97 10.66
N GLN A 284 10.57 9.72 10.23
CA GLN A 284 11.95 9.57 10.70
C GLN A 284 12.11 9.95 12.18
N ALA A 285 11.33 10.88 12.68
CA ALA A 285 11.35 11.28 14.09
C ALA A 285 10.70 10.25 15.03
N GLN A 286 9.97 9.27 14.49
CA GLN A 286 9.31 8.21 15.27
C GLN A 286 10.14 6.91 15.35
N GLY A 287 11.14 6.72 14.53
CA GLY A 287 12.03 5.54 14.47
C GLY A 287 13.29 5.77 15.20
#